data_254972cc6d0ecfedbac0e187585477f9
#
_entry.id   254972cc6d0ecfedbac0e187585477f9
#
_cell.length_a   1.000
_cell.length_b   1.000
_cell.length_c   1.000
_cell.angle_alpha   90.00
_cell.angle_beta   90.00
_cell.angle_gamma   90.00
#
_symmetry.space_group_name_H-M   'P 1'
#
loop_
_entity.id
_entity.type
_entity.pdbx_description
1 polymer ?
#
loop_
_entity_poly.entity_id
_entity_poly.type
_entity_poly.pdbx_seq_one_letter_code
_entity_poly.pdbx_strand_id
1 'polypeptide(L)'
;MNGRQTVPSNANFVVNRTDFFPYAFLSRRLFEMAGIELRGFLIYRRTIGRPDYASLNPAIRYIDQFLFETGNPALKPQFTHNIEANISFDDFPVFAVGRNYTTDIFSSVMYQDPANPQVAVRTFDNLGRRRETYFNLVAGIPPGRTYFFAIGAQYNINEFDGFYENQPLSFSRGSWRFFTFHQLRLGRTTRLNMMGFMMTNGQHNFYELDTFGQLNFGLNQTFLNQRLSITLNARDVLRTMVTQFSLNQGTMQLQGDRYTDNRRIGINIRYNFGIGNRPERRNMMQFDMEE
;
A
#
# COMPACT_ATOMS: atom_id res chain seq x y z
N MET A 1 -15.20 -1.56 22.71
CA MET A 1 -14.74 -2.96 22.57
C MET A 1 -14.10 -3.38 23.89
N ASN A 2 -14.70 -4.31 24.62
CA ASN A 2 -14.11 -4.85 25.84
C ASN A 2 -13.36 -6.12 25.45
N GLY A 3 -12.05 -6.01 25.28
CA GLY A 3 -11.20 -7.19 25.08
C GLY A 3 -10.73 -7.70 26.43
N ARG A 4 -11.15 -8.90 26.82
CA ARG A 4 -10.62 -9.59 28.01
C ARG A 4 -9.58 -10.59 27.55
N GLN A 5 -8.32 -10.34 27.85
CA GLN A 5 -7.23 -11.24 27.52
C GLN A 5 -6.78 -11.92 28.83
N THR A 6 -6.91 -13.23 28.89
CA THR A 6 -6.41 -14.03 30.02
C THR A 6 -4.99 -14.46 29.68
N VAL A 7 -4.00 -13.81 30.25
CA VAL A 7 -2.58 -14.24 30.18
C VAL A 7 -2.34 -15.23 31.32
N PRO A 8 -1.44 -16.24 31.18
CA PRO A 8 -1.15 -17.21 32.24
C PRO A 8 -0.69 -16.61 33.58
N SER A 9 -0.36 -15.35 33.64
CA SER A 9 -0.02 -14.57 34.84
C SER A 9 -1.16 -13.63 35.21
N ASN A 10 -2.35 -14.04 35.49
CA ASN A 10 -3.48 -13.30 36.10
C ASN A 10 -3.60 -11.78 35.82
N ALA A 11 -2.99 -11.25 34.77
CA ALA A 11 -3.08 -9.85 34.38
C ALA A 11 -4.27 -9.64 33.44
N ASN A 12 -5.35 -9.05 33.97
CA ASN A 12 -6.50 -8.63 33.18
C ASN A 12 -6.22 -7.23 32.62
N PHE A 13 -6.08 -7.08 31.30
CA PHE A 13 -6.03 -5.78 30.66
C PHE A 13 -7.45 -5.37 30.23
N VAL A 14 -7.98 -4.31 30.84
CA VAL A 14 -9.25 -3.72 30.43
C VAL A 14 -8.94 -2.36 29.80
N VAL A 15 -9.22 -2.23 28.52
CA VAL A 15 -9.08 -0.96 27.79
C VAL A 15 -10.48 -0.36 27.62
N ASN A 16 -10.85 0.59 28.47
CA ASN A 16 -12.02 1.45 28.30
C ASN A 16 -11.56 2.78 27.72
N ARG A 17 -11.91 3.04 26.46
CA ARG A 17 -11.50 4.25 25.74
C ARG A 17 -12.62 4.75 24.84
N THR A 18 -12.88 6.04 24.91
CA THR A 18 -13.77 6.74 23.98
C THR A 18 -12.92 7.69 23.14
N ASP A 19 -12.97 7.54 21.83
CA ASP A 19 -12.20 8.34 20.88
C ASP A 19 -13.13 9.02 19.88
N PHE A 20 -12.84 10.28 19.53
CA PHE A 20 -13.58 11.03 18.51
C PHE A 20 -12.87 10.92 17.17
N PHE A 21 -13.65 10.71 16.10
CA PHE A 21 -13.16 10.60 14.73
C PHE A 21 -13.82 11.67 13.85
N PRO A 22 -13.38 12.94 13.99
CA PRO A 22 -13.92 14.01 13.17
C PRO A 22 -13.57 13.80 11.70
N TYR A 23 -14.56 14.09 10.86
CA TYR A 23 -14.43 14.12 9.40
C TYR A 23 -15.03 15.44 8.90
N ALA A 24 -14.27 16.16 8.08
CA ALA A 24 -14.73 17.36 7.41
C ALA A 24 -14.42 17.26 5.91
N PHE A 25 -15.39 17.57 5.10
CA PHE A 25 -15.28 17.54 3.64
C PHE A 25 -15.87 18.83 3.07
N LEU A 26 -15.06 19.56 2.31
CA LEU A 26 -15.48 20.73 1.56
C LEU A 26 -15.21 20.49 0.09
N SER A 27 -16.17 20.79 -0.76
CA SER A 27 -15.98 20.75 -2.21
C SER A 27 -16.51 22.05 -2.83
N ARG A 28 -15.79 22.51 -3.86
CA ARG A 28 -16.20 23.69 -4.61
C ARG A 28 -15.86 23.52 -6.10
N ARG A 29 -16.80 23.82 -6.94
CA ARG A 29 -16.56 24.05 -8.35
C ARG A 29 -15.70 25.31 -8.50
N LEU A 30 -14.56 25.19 -9.15
CA LEU A 30 -13.62 26.29 -9.37
C LEU A 30 -13.93 27.02 -10.68
N PHE A 31 -13.94 26.30 -11.78
CA PHE A 31 -14.34 26.81 -13.08
C PHE A 31 -14.70 25.65 -14.03
N GLU A 32 -15.28 26.00 -15.18
CA GLU A 32 -15.57 25.07 -16.25
C GLU A 32 -14.86 25.57 -17.52
N MET A 33 -14.19 24.67 -18.23
CA MET A 33 -13.50 24.94 -19.45
C MET A 33 -13.78 23.85 -20.48
N ALA A 34 -14.29 24.22 -21.65
CA ALA A 34 -14.60 23.27 -22.73
C ALA A 34 -15.53 22.10 -22.32
N GLY A 35 -16.50 22.37 -21.42
CA GLY A 35 -17.43 21.36 -20.93
C GLY A 35 -16.86 20.40 -19.88
N ILE A 36 -15.64 20.65 -19.39
CA ILE A 36 -15.00 19.91 -18.29
C ILE A 36 -15.06 20.76 -17.03
N GLU A 37 -15.61 20.21 -15.95
CA GLU A 37 -15.69 20.90 -14.67
C GLU A 37 -14.43 20.66 -13.86
N LEU A 38 -13.76 21.75 -13.42
CA LEU A 38 -12.69 21.68 -12.43
C LEU A 38 -13.27 21.87 -11.05
N ARG A 39 -13.06 20.89 -10.17
CA ARG A 39 -13.53 20.89 -8.79
C ARG A 39 -12.37 20.73 -7.81
N GLY A 40 -12.37 21.56 -6.78
CA GLY A 40 -11.43 21.48 -5.66
C GLY A 40 -12.09 20.84 -4.45
N PHE A 41 -11.29 20.09 -3.68
CA PHE A 41 -11.72 19.42 -2.45
C PHE A 41 -10.73 19.71 -1.34
N LEU A 42 -11.24 19.86 -0.13
CA LEU A 42 -10.45 19.89 1.10
C LEU A 42 -11.05 18.88 2.06
N ILE A 43 -10.21 17.98 2.53
CA ILE A 43 -10.60 16.83 3.34
C ILE A 43 -9.77 16.83 4.63
N TYR A 44 -10.44 16.69 5.76
CA TYR A 44 -9.80 16.37 7.03
C TYR A 44 -10.44 15.12 7.62
N ARG A 45 -9.62 14.20 8.11
CA ARG A 45 -10.09 13.00 8.80
C ARG A 45 -9.11 12.56 9.88
N ARG A 46 -9.67 12.02 10.95
CA ARG A 46 -8.92 11.30 11.97
C ARG A 46 -9.28 9.82 11.93
N THR A 47 -8.27 8.96 11.90
CA THR A 47 -8.43 7.50 11.87
C THR A 47 -7.63 6.83 12.98
N ILE A 48 -7.98 5.58 13.31
CA ILE A 48 -7.28 4.75 14.29
C ILE A 48 -6.78 3.47 13.62
N GLY A 49 -5.51 3.13 13.87
CA GLY A 49 -4.95 1.82 13.59
C GLY A 49 -4.82 1.05 14.91
N ARG A 50 -5.55 -0.05 15.04
CA ARG A 50 -5.49 -0.88 16.24
C ARG A 50 -4.53 -2.03 16.02
N PRO A 51 -3.69 -2.41 17.04
CA PRO A 51 -2.94 -3.64 16.99
C PRO A 51 -3.89 -4.83 16.82
N ASP A 52 -3.49 -5.78 16.01
CA ASP A 52 -4.20 -7.04 15.86
C ASP A 52 -3.92 -7.97 17.06
N TYR A 53 -4.66 -9.08 17.12
CA TYR A 53 -4.51 -10.04 18.21
C TYR A 53 -3.10 -10.65 18.27
N ALA A 54 -2.49 -10.93 17.13
CA ALA A 54 -1.15 -11.52 17.07
C ALA A 54 -0.10 -10.56 17.63
N SER A 55 -0.22 -9.26 17.36
CA SER A 55 0.68 -8.24 17.89
C SER A 55 0.55 -8.03 19.41
N LEU A 56 -0.60 -8.38 20.00
CA LEU A 56 -0.88 -8.24 21.43
C LEU A 56 -0.61 -9.53 22.21
N ASN A 57 -0.59 -10.69 21.57
CA ASN A 57 -0.49 -11.99 22.24
C ASN A 57 0.93 -12.25 22.77
N PRO A 58 1.17 -12.29 24.09
CA PRO A 58 2.50 -12.49 24.66
C PRO A 58 3.01 -13.93 24.60
N ALA A 59 2.29 -14.86 23.96
CA ALA A 59 2.75 -16.22 23.78
C ALA A 59 4.03 -16.26 22.96
N ILE A 60 5.05 -16.96 23.46
CA ILE A 60 6.31 -17.11 22.77
C ILE A 60 6.17 -18.13 21.65
N ARG A 61 6.64 -17.77 20.45
CA ARG A 61 6.73 -18.64 19.29
C ARG A 61 8.19 -18.74 18.84
N TYR A 62 8.81 -19.86 19.05
CA TYR A 62 10.17 -20.12 18.56
C TYR A 62 10.15 -20.30 17.04
N ILE A 63 11.00 -19.57 16.34
CA ILE A 63 11.23 -19.68 14.90
C ILE A 63 12.41 -20.62 14.66
N ASP A 64 13.50 -20.39 15.40
CA ASP A 64 14.69 -21.22 15.44
C ASP A 64 15.42 -21.05 16.80
N GLN A 65 16.63 -21.57 16.92
CA GLN A 65 17.41 -21.52 18.17
C GLN A 65 17.93 -20.10 18.52
N PHE A 66 17.87 -19.14 17.56
CA PHE A 66 18.40 -17.80 17.72
C PHE A 66 17.31 -16.72 17.61
N LEU A 67 16.06 -17.12 17.33
CA LEU A 67 14.95 -16.18 17.12
C LEU A 67 13.65 -16.74 17.67
N PHE A 68 13.00 -15.96 18.52
CA PHE A 68 11.59 -16.16 18.86
C PHE A 68 10.75 -14.89 18.66
N GLU A 69 9.45 -15.08 18.57
CA GLU A 69 8.47 -14.01 18.42
C GLU A 69 7.54 -14.00 19.63
N THR A 70 7.16 -12.79 20.04
CA THR A 70 6.14 -12.57 21.07
C THR A 70 5.40 -11.28 20.77
N GLY A 71 4.11 -11.20 21.09
CA GLY A 71 3.37 -9.95 21.03
C GLY A 71 3.59 -9.10 22.29
N ASN A 72 3.15 -7.84 22.20
CA ASN A 72 3.23 -6.88 23.30
C ASN A 72 1.81 -6.42 23.71
N PRO A 73 1.27 -6.91 24.84
CA PRO A 73 -0.06 -6.53 25.30
C PRO A 73 -0.18 -5.05 25.73
N ALA A 74 0.94 -4.34 25.91
CA ALA A 74 0.97 -2.92 26.28
C ALA A 74 0.86 -1.97 25.08
N LEU A 75 0.75 -2.48 23.87
CA LEU A 75 0.63 -1.66 22.66
C LEU A 75 -0.57 -0.71 22.72
N LYS A 76 -0.30 0.52 22.37
CA LYS A 76 -1.32 1.55 22.18
C LYS A 76 -1.75 1.60 20.71
N PRO A 77 -3.03 1.89 20.43
CA PRO A 77 -3.45 2.16 19.07
C PRO A 77 -2.81 3.45 18.54
N GLN A 78 -2.48 3.44 17.25
CA GLN A 78 -1.98 4.64 16.57
C GLN A 78 -3.14 5.48 16.04
N PHE A 79 -2.96 6.81 16.03
CA PHE A 79 -3.92 7.76 15.49
C PHE A 79 -3.29 8.52 14.33
N THR A 80 -4.04 8.65 13.25
CA THR A 80 -3.61 9.41 12.08
C THR A 80 -4.59 10.55 11.82
N HIS A 81 -4.07 11.77 11.77
CA HIS A 81 -4.74 12.94 11.24
C HIS A 81 -4.29 13.12 9.79
N ASN A 82 -5.24 13.17 8.88
CA ASN A 82 -5.01 13.40 7.46
C ASN A 82 -5.64 14.74 7.07
N ILE A 83 -4.87 15.59 6.40
CA ILE A 83 -5.34 16.81 5.74
C ILE A 83 -4.95 16.66 4.27
N GLU A 84 -5.92 16.79 3.37
CA GLU A 84 -5.70 16.64 1.93
C GLU A 84 -6.45 17.72 1.16
N ALA A 85 -5.77 18.33 0.21
CA ALA A 85 -6.39 19.15 -0.84
C ALA A 85 -6.20 18.42 -2.16
N ASN A 86 -7.28 18.30 -2.95
CA ASN A 86 -7.21 17.70 -4.26
C ASN A 86 -8.01 18.47 -5.32
N ILE A 87 -7.69 18.23 -6.57
CA ILE A 87 -8.33 18.82 -7.74
C ILE A 87 -8.74 17.66 -8.66
N SER A 88 -9.98 17.70 -9.13
CA SER A 88 -10.50 16.79 -10.15
C SER A 88 -10.96 17.52 -11.39
N PHE A 89 -10.84 16.88 -12.56
CA PHE A 89 -11.56 17.20 -13.79
C PHE A 89 -12.76 16.26 -13.88
N ASP A 90 -13.96 16.82 -13.83
CA ASP A 90 -15.18 16.08 -13.57
C ASP A 90 -15.01 15.20 -12.32
N ASP A 91 -15.18 13.89 -12.45
CA ASP A 91 -14.97 12.94 -11.35
C ASP A 91 -13.55 12.29 -11.34
N PHE A 92 -12.65 12.73 -12.22
CA PHE A 92 -11.30 12.18 -12.34
C PHE A 92 -10.29 12.99 -11.52
N PRO A 93 -9.74 12.46 -10.41
CA PRO A 93 -8.75 13.14 -9.61
C PRO A 93 -7.43 13.25 -10.37
N VAL A 94 -6.91 14.47 -10.54
CA VAL A 94 -5.68 14.73 -11.29
C VAL A 94 -4.51 15.11 -10.39
N PHE A 95 -4.78 15.83 -9.31
CA PHE A 95 -3.75 16.27 -8.39
C PHE A 95 -4.26 16.22 -6.96
N ALA A 96 -3.40 15.75 -6.03
CA ALA A 96 -3.65 15.85 -4.61
C ALA A 96 -2.34 16.17 -3.88
N VAL A 97 -2.45 16.98 -2.84
CA VAL A 97 -1.41 17.20 -1.84
C VAL A 97 -2.01 16.94 -0.47
N GLY A 98 -1.32 16.17 0.33
CA GLY A 98 -1.81 15.85 1.66
C GLY A 98 -0.70 15.65 2.67
N ARG A 99 -1.11 15.69 3.94
CA ARG A 99 -0.23 15.42 5.07
C ARG A 99 -0.91 14.51 6.06
N ASN A 100 -0.24 13.41 6.39
CA ASN A 100 -0.57 12.50 7.45
C ASN A 100 0.29 12.80 8.67
N TYR A 101 -0.35 12.94 9.83
CA TYR A 101 0.33 13.03 11.10
C TYR A 101 -0.12 11.86 11.98
N THR A 102 0.79 10.92 12.23
CA THR A 102 0.50 9.68 12.98
C THR A 102 1.26 9.69 14.30
N THR A 103 0.54 9.45 15.38
CA THR A 103 1.10 9.30 16.74
C THR A 103 1.00 7.86 17.20
N ASP A 104 1.83 7.50 18.19
CA ASP A 104 1.88 6.16 18.79
C ASP A 104 2.05 5.04 17.74
N ILE A 105 2.88 5.30 16.72
CA ILE A 105 3.13 4.30 15.68
C ILE A 105 3.67 3.05 16.33
N PHE A 106 2.99 1.94 16.13
CA PHE A 106 3.50 0.63 16.49
C PHE A 106 4.02 -0.12 15.27
N SER A 107 5.12 -0.81 15.45
CA SER A 107 5.76 -1.60 14.39
C SER A 107 6.39 -2.86 14.98
N SER A 108 6.60 -3.84 14.11
CA SER A 108 7.46 -4.97 14.45
C SER A 108 8.89 -4.48 14.62
N VAL A 109 9.51 -4.87 15.72
CA VAL A 109 10.87 -4.54 16.10
C VAL A 109 11.62 -5.79 16.50
N MET A 110 12.93 -5.73 16.45
CA MET A 110 13.79 -6.82 16.83
C MET A 110 14.70 -6.34 17.96
N TYR A 111 14.64 -7.00 19.10
CA TYR A 111 15.48 -6.72 20.25
C TYR A 111 16.38 -7.91 20.54
N GLN A 112 17.46 -7.69 21.27
CA GLN A 112 18.28 -8.74 21.83
C GLN A 112 17.61 -9.27 23.09
N ASP A 113 17.55 -10.59 23.28
CA ASP A 113 17.02 -11.17 24.51
C ASP A 113 17.92 -10.80 25.70
N PRO A 114 17.39 -10.10 26.73
CA PRO A 114 18.19 -9.73 27.90
C PRO A 114 18.77 -10.93 28.67
N ALA A 115 18.12 -12.10 28.57
CA ALA A 115 18.56 -13.32 29.23
C ALA A 115 19.62 -14.08 28.42
N ASN A 116 19.59 -13.96 27.11
CA ASN A 116 20.54 -14.61 26.21
C ASN A 116 20.89 -13.71 25.01
N PRO A 117 22.02 -12.99 25.07
CA PRO A 117 22.41 -12.06 24.01
C PRO A 117 22.65 -12.66 22.62
N GLN A 118 22.68 -13.98 22.50
CA GLN A 118 22.78 -14.68 21.21
C GLN A 118 21.41 -14.89 20.54
N VAL A 119 20.33 -14.59 21.25
CA VAL A 119 18.95 -14.77 20.77
C VAL A 119 18.31 -13.42 20.50
N ALA A 120 17.67 -13.32 19.38
CA ALA A 120 16.85 -12.15 19.00
C ALA A 120 15.37 -12.41 19.36
N VAL A 121 14.69 -11.34 19.76
CA VAL A 121 13.26 -11.32 20.04
C VAL A 121 12.58 -10.42 19.01
N ARG A 122 11.72 -10.98 18.19
CA ARG A 122 10.83 -10.18 17.35
C ARG A 122 9.55 -9.89 18.11
N THR A 123 9.25 -8.62 18.29
CA THR A 123 8.05 -8.17 18.99
C THR A 123 7.47 -6.92 18.33
N PHE A 124 6.52 -6.27 19.00
CA PHE A 124 5.93 -5.00 18.56
C PHE A 124 6.10 -3.95 19.64
N ASP A 125 6.36 -2.71 19.24
CA ASP A 125 6.45 -1.60 20.18
C ASP A 125 5.91 -0.30 19.57
N ASN A 126 5.50 0.64 20.44
CA ASN A 126 5.14 1.99 20.05
C ASN A 126 6.40 2.86 20.03
N LEU A 127 6.81 3.29 18.87
CA LEU A 127 8.14 3.83 18.63
C LEU A 127 8.17 5.36 18.52
N GLY A 128 7.02 6.00 18.34
CA GLY A 128 6.98 7.44 18.19
C GLY A 128 5.92 7.96 17.24
N ARG A 129 6.28 8.94 16.44
CA ARG A 129 5.38 9.64 15.52
C ARG A 129 5.95 9.74 14.12
N ARG A 130 5.08 9.81 13.12
CA ARG A 130 5.44 9.98 11.72
C ARG A 130 4.64 11.13 11.11
N ARG A 131 5.31 11.90 10.31
CA ARG A 131 4.72 12.86 9.39
C ARG A 131 5.01 12.41 7.97
N GLU A 132 3.97 12.26 7.18
CA GLU A 132 4.10 11.94 5.76
C GLU A 132 3.45 13.07 4.96
N THR A 133 4.22 13.73 4.13
CA THR A 133 3.72 14.69 3.14
C THR A 133 3.76 14.01 1.79
N TYR A 134 2.66 14.06 1.04
CA TYR A 134 2.57 13.44 -0.27
C TYR A 134 1.98 14.38 -1.32
N PHE A 135 2.45 14.18 -2.54
CA PHE A 135 1.99 14.85 -3.74
C PHE A 135 1.65 13.76 -4.76
N ASN A 136 0.40 13.75 -5.22
CA ASN A 136 -0.08 12.80 -6.21
C ASN A 136 -0.41 13.53 -7.50
N LEU A 137 0.02 13.00 -8.62
CA LEU A 137 -0.35 13.44 -9.95
C LEU A 137 -0.83 12.24 -10.74
N VAL A 138 -2.01 12.35 -11.34
CA VAL A 138 -2.58 11.33 -12.22
C VAL A 138 -3.01 11.98 -13.52
N ALA A 139 -2.63 11.36 -14.63
CA ALA A 139 -3.04 11.79 -15.97
C ALA A 139 -3.46 10.57 -16.79
N GLY A 140 -4.38 10.77 -17.73
CA GLY A 140 -4.84 9.70 -18.58
C GLY A 140 -5.77 10.19 -19.68
N ILE A 141 -6.01 9.31 -20.63
CA ILE A 141 -7.07 9.48 -21.64
C ILE A 141 -8.17 8.49 -21.29
N PRO A 142 -9.45 8.93 -21.25
CA PRO A 142 -10.57 8.02 -20.98
C PRO A 142 -10.59 6.84 -21.96
N PRO A 143 -11.18 5.69 -21.57
CA PRO A 143 -11.26 4.53 -22.43
C PRO A 143 -11.94 4.85 -23.76
N GLY A 144 -11.13 4.93 -24.81
CA GLY A 144 -11.56 5.14 -26.17
C GLY A 144 -11.68 3.87 -26.97
N ARG A 145 -11.94 4.00 -28.29
CA ARG A 145 -12.05 2.82 -29.17
C ARG A 145 -10.72 2.12 -29.40
N THR A 146 -9.61 2.85 -29.49
CA THR A 146 -8.31 2.32 -29.91
C THR A 146 -7.29 2.30 -28.79
N TYR A 147 -7.10 3.39 -28.10
CA TYR A 147 -6.06 3.53 -27.08
C TYR A 147 -6.60 4.15 -25.79
N PHE A 148 -6.12 3.62 -24.69
CA PHE A 148 -6.34 4.12 -23.34
C PHE A 148 -5.02 4.10 -22.58
N PHE A 149 -4.74 5.12 -21.78
CA PHE A 149 -3.67 5.07 -20.82
C PHE A 149 -4.04 5.81 -19.53
N ALA A 150 -3.42 5.38 -18.44
CA ALA A 150 -3.37 6.09 -17.17
C ALA A 150 -1.93 6.04 -16.65
N ILE A 151 -1.41 7.19 -16.25
CA ILE A 151 -0.09 7.33 -15.65
C ILE A 151 -0.23 8.10 -14.35
N GLY A 152 0.59 7.78 -13.38
CA GLY A 152 0.63 8.51 -12.12
C GLY A 152 2.02 8.57 -11.53
N ALA A 153 2.25 9.65 -10.80
CA ALA A 153 3.44 9.88 -10.02
C ALA A 153 3.04 10.34 -8.63
N GLN A 154 3.64 9.75 -7.62
CA GLN A 154 3.48 10.16 -6.23
C GLN A 154 4.86 10.42 -5.64
N TYR A 155 5.04 11.58 -5.03
CA TYR A 155 6.20 11.88 -4.20
C TYR A 155 5.80 11.90 -2.75
N ASN A 156 6.51 11.15 -1.91
CA ASN A 156 6.28 11.08 -0.47
C ASN A 156 7.52 11.53 0.27
N ILE A 157 7.35 12.35 1.29
CA ILE A 157 8.38 12.70 2.28
C ILE A 157 7.91 12.09 3.60
N ASN A 158 8.65 11.10 4.10
CA ASN A 158 8.41 10.47 5.38
C ASN A 158 9.41 10.98 6.40
N GLU A 159 8.92 11.61 7.44
CA GLU A 159 9.68 12.06 8.61
C GLU A 159 9.24 11.23 9.82
N PHE A 160 10.19 10.64 10.49
CA PHE A 160 9.96 9.85 11.70
C PHE A 160 10.73 10.45 12.87
N ASP A 161 10.07 10.55 14.04
CA ASP A 161 10.67 10.97 15.31
C ASP A 161 10.22 9.99 16.40
N GLY A 162 11.15 9.35 17.07
CA GLY A 162 10.84 8.38 18.12
C GLY A 162 12.05 7.87 18.86
N PHE A 163 11.89 6.68 19.44
CA PHE A 163 12.94 6.02 20.20
C PHE A 163 13.00 4.54 19.80
N TYR A 164 14.20 4.01 19.83
CA TYR A 164 14.47 2.59 19.71
C TYR A 164 15.56 2.23 20.71
N GLU A 165 15.35 1.18 21.53
CA GLU A 165 16.27 0.80 22.61
C GLU A 165 16.68 1.97 23.51
N ASN A 166 15.72 2.85 23.84
CA ASN A 166 15.92 4.08 24.60
C ASN A 166 16.87 5.11 23.94
N GLN A 167 17.26 4.90 22.68
CA GLN A 167 18.02 5.86 21.90
C GLN A 167 17.09 6.65 20.97
N PRO A 168 17.33 7.97 20.82
CA PRO A 168 16.57 8.76 19.85
C PRO A 168 16.76 8.19 18.43
N LEU A 169 15.66 8.04 17.71
CA LEU A 169 15.64 7.63 16.33
C LEU A 169 14.85 8.62 15.50
N SER A 170 15.51 9.29 14.58
CA SER A 170 14.82 10.17 13.64
C SER A 170 15.40 10.01 12.25
N PHE A 171 14.52 10.07 11.26
CA PHE A 171 14.94 10.09 9.86
C PHE A 171 13.94 10.87 9.01
N SER A 172 14.42 11.35 7.86
CA SER A 172 13.58 11.96 6.83
C SER A 172 14.00 11.39 5.48
N ARG A 173 13.00 10.84 4.71
CA ARG A 173 13.28 10.23 3.42
C ARG A 173 12.20 10.57 2.40
N GLY A 174 12.66 11.03 1.24
CA GLY A 174 11.82 11.23 0.06
C GLY A 174 11.82 10.00 -0.85
N SER A 175 10.66 9.65 -1.41
CA SER A 175 10.55 8.57 -2.38
C SER A 175 9.53 8.87 -3.46
N TRP A 176 9.82 8.44 -4.68
CA TRP A 176 8.89 8.47 -5.80
C TRP A 176 8.24 7.12 -5.97
N ARG A 177 6.96 7.15 -6.34
CA ARG A 177 6.22 6.01 -6.85
C ARG A 177 5.61 6.39 -8.17
N PHE A 178 5.84 5.55 -9.18
CA PHE A 178 5.28 5.72 -10.51
C PHE A 178 4.42 4.53 -10.86
N PHE A 179 3.32 4.78 -11.51
CA PHE A 179 2.56 3.72 -12.16
C PHE A 179 2.19 4.13 -13.58
N THR A 180 2.03 3.14 -14.43
CA THR A 180 1.56 3.34 -15.79
C THR A 180 0.71 2.16 -16.22
N PHE A 181 -0.38 2.45 -16.92
CA PHE A 181 -1.23 1.46 -17.53
C PHE A 181 -1.56 1.90 -18.94
N HIS A 182 -1.36 1.01 -19.90
CA HIS A 182 -1.69 1.25 -21.31
C HIS A 182 -2.51 0.10 -21.84
N GLN A 183 -3.51 0.41 -22.63
CA GLN A 183 -4.31 -0.56 -23.36
C GLN A 183 -4.45 -0.11 -24.82
N LEU A 184 -3.97 -0.93 -25.72
CA LEU A 184 -4.11 -0.72 -27.18
C LEU A 184 -5.01 -1.80 -27.76
N ARG A 185 -6.04 -1.40 -28.50
CA ARG A 185 -6.91 -2.30 -29.26
C ARG A 185 -6.45 -2.36 -30.69
N LEU A 186 -5.93 -3.52 -31.07
CA LEU A 186 -5.54 -3.84 -32.45
C LEU A 186 -6.71 -4.52 -33.15
N GLY A 187 -7.69 -3.71 -33.59
CA GLY A 187 -8.91 -4.21 -34.21
C GLY A 187 -10.00 -4.64 -33.20
N ARG A 188 -10.87 -5.57 -33.60
CA ARG A 188 -12.05 -5.98 -32.80
C ARG A 188 -11.76 -7.08 -31.78
N THR A 189 -10.70 -7.84 -32.00
CA THR A 189 -10.43 -9.11 -31.31
C THR A 189 -9.14 -9.11 -30.50
N THR A 190 -8.23 -8.16 -30.77
CA THR A 190 -6.89 -8.13 -30.16
C THR A 190 -6.73 -6.94 -29.24
N ARG A 191 -6.20 -7.18 -28.06
CA ARG A 191 -5.85 -6.14 -27.06
C ARG A 191 -4.46 -6.38 -26.53
N LEU A 192 -3.65 -5.34 -26.55
CA LEU A 192 -2.35 -5.29 -25.90
C LEU A 192 -2.47 -4.43 -24.65
N ASN A 193 -2.01 -4.95 -23.52
CA ASN A 193 -1.94 -4.23 -22.25
C ASN A 193 -0.48 -4.14 -21.79
N MET A 194 -0.11 -3.01 -21.24
CA MET A 194 1.15 -2.82 -20.55
C MET A 194 0.84 -2.18 -19.18
N MET A 195 1.46 -2.69 -18.12
CA MET A 195 1.35 -2.15 -16.78
C MET A 195 2.74 -2.06 -16.18
N GLY A 196 3.09 -0.89 -15.67
CA GLY A 196 4.35 -0.63 -14.99
C GLY A 196 4.15 -0.04 -13.62
N PHE A 197 5.05 -0.38 -12.72
CA PHE A 197 5.19 0.18 -11.39
C PHE A 197 6.66 0.36 -11.07
N MET A 198 7.02 1.47 -10.43
CA MET A 198 8.38 1.72 -9.92
C MET A 198 8.31 2.52 -8.63
N MET A 199 9.14 2.17 -7.66
CA MET A 199 9.38 2.93 -6.44
C MET A 199 10.87 3.21 -6.30
N THR A 200 11.23 4.46 -6.01
CA THR A 200 12.61 4.86 -5.79
C THR A 200 12.87 5.08 -4.31
N ASN A 201 14.01 4.61 -3.81
CA ASN A 201 14.48 4.93 -2.46
C ASN A 201 13.40 4.86 -1.38
N GLY A 202 12.65 3.77 -1.37
CA GLY A 202 11.50 3.60 -0.48
C GLY A 202 11.89 3.51 0.99
N GLN A 203 10.86 3.62 1.84
CA GLN A 203 10.96 3.35 3.27
C GLN A 203 9.80 2.46 3.68
N HIS A 204 10.12 1.36 4.34
CA HIS A 204 9.11 0.50 4.96
C HIS A 204 9.47 0.30 6.42
N ASN A 205 8.72 0.94 7.32
CA ASN A 205 9.06 1.06 8.73
C ASN A 205 10.49 1.62 8.89
N PHE A 206 11.43 0.84 9.41
CA PHE A 206 12.84 1.19 9.58
C PHE A 206 13.73 0.68 8.47
N TYR A 207 13.20 -0.11 7.53
CA TYR A 207 13.94 -0.60 6.39
C TYR A 207 14.00 0.45 5.29
N GLU A 208 15.19 0.76 4.86
CA GLU A 208 15.45 1.50 3.64
C GLU A 208 15.37 0.54 2.46
N LEU A 209 14.64 0.92 1.44
CA LEU A 209 14.46 0.10 0.24
C LEU A 209 15.14 0.79 -0.93
N ASP A 210 15.91 0.06 -1.69
CA ASP A 210 16.44 0.53 -2.96
C ASP A 210 15.34 0.63 -4.02
N THR A 211 15.70 1.22 -5.15
CA THR A 211 14.76 1.34 -6.27
C THR A 211 14.40 -0.02 -6.83
N PHE A 212 13.10 -0.30 -6.92
CA PHE A 212 12.58 -1.50 -7.56
C PHE A 212 11.33 -1.19 -8.37
N GLY A 213 10.99 -2.09 -9.26
CA GLY A 213 9.80 -1.91 -10.10
C GLY A 213 9.45 -3.16 -10.88
N GLN A 214 8.35 -3.08 -11.61
CA GLN A 214 7.84 -4.20 -12.39
C GLN A 214 7.22 -3.67 -13.68
N LEU A 215 7.54 -4.34 -14.79
CA LEU A 215 6.91 -4.11 -16.08
C LEU A 215 6.26 -5.40 -16.60
N ASN A 216 4.97 -5.32 -16.89
CA ASN A 216 4.15 -6.44 -17.32
C ASN A 216 3.50 -6.14 -18.66
N PHE A 217 3.38 -7.18 -19.49
CA PHE A 217 2.63 -7.15 -20.73
C PHE A 217 1.56 -8.23 -20.77
N GLY A 218 0.48 -7.93 -21.44
CA GLY A 218 -0.60 -8.87 -21.70
C GLY A 218 -1.09 -8.73 -23.12
N LEU A 219 -1.14 -9.81 -23.87
CA LEU A 219 -1.78 -9.88 -25.17
C LEU A 219 -3.01 -10.76 -25.08
N ASN A 220 -4.16 -10.18 -25.32
CA ASN A 220 -5.44 -10.89 -25.34
C ASN A 220 -5.98 -10.98 -26.77
N GLN A 221 -6.26 -12.19 -27.23
CA GLN A 221 -6.87 -12.47 -28.50
C GLN A 221 -8.17 -13.25 -28.32
N THR A 222 -9.24 -12.79 -28.97
CA THR A 222 -10.53 -13.47 -28.93
C THR A 222 -10.87 -14.10 -30.30
N PHE A 223 -11.48 -15.30 -30.24
CA PHE A 223 -11.88 -16.10 -31.40
C PHE A 223 -13.32 -16.56 -31.26
N LEU A 224 -13.86 -17.18 -32.29
CA LEU A 224 -15.18 -17.84 -32.29
C LEU A 224 -16.30 -16.90 -31.80
N ASN A 225 -16.38 -15.70 -32.36
CA ASN A 225 -17.35 -14.69 -31.97
C ASN A 225 -17.28 -14.38 -30.45
N GLN A 226 -16.05 -14.27 -29.91
CA GLN A 226 -15.73 -13.99 -28.49
C GLN A 226 -16.03 -15.15 -27.52
N ARG A 227 -16.29 -16.37 -28.04
CA ARG A 227 -16.45 -17.54 -27.16
C ARG A 227 -15.11 -18.07 -26.64
N LEU A 228 -14.05 -17.97 -27.41
CA LEU A 228 -12.71 -18.37 -27.01
C LEU A 228 -11.85 -17.11 -26.78
N SER A 229 -11.22 -16.99 -25.63
CA SER A 229 -10.25 -15.95 -25.32
C SER A 229 -8.93 -16.59 -24.89
N ILE A 230 -7.85 -16.18 -25.55
CA ILE A 230 -6.48 -16.59 -25.23
C ILE A 230 -5.75 -15.35 -24.76
N THR A 231 -5.15 -15.42 -23.57
CA THR A 231 -4.35 -14.32 -23.03
C THR A 231 -2.95 -14.81 -22.74
N LEU A 232 -1.97 -14.20 -23.40
CA LEU A 232 -0.55 -14.36 -23.10
C LEU A 232 -0.15 -13.25 -22.12
N ASN A 233 0.45 -13.62 -20.99
CA ASN A 233 0.95 -12.69 -19.99
C ASN A 233 2.45 -12.86 -19.80
N ALA A 234 3.17 -11.75 -19.76
CA ALA A 234 4.57 -11.69 -19.38
C ALA A 234 4.70 -10.73 -18.18
N ARG A 235 5.13 -11.25 -17.05
CA ARG A 235 5.32 -10.48 -15.81
C ARG A 235 6.79 -10.23 -15.56
N ASP A 236 7.09 -9.07 -15.01
CA ASP A 236 8.44 -8.64 -14.63
C ASP A 236 9.48 -8.90 -15.73
N VAL A 237 9.16 -8.45 -16.96
CA VAL A 237 9.96 -8.73 -18.15
C VAL A 237 11.40 -8.22 -18.02
N LEU A 238 11.60 -7.16 -17.23
CA LEU A 238 12.91 -6.55 -16.98
C LEU A 238 13.65 -7.19 -15.79
N ARG A 239 12.99 -8.06 -15.01
CA ARG A 239 13.52 -8.66 -13.78
C ARG A 239 13.96 -7.61 -12.75
N THR A 240 13.19 -6.54 -12.61
CA THR A 240 13.48 -5.41 -11.72
C THR A 240 12.70 -5.45 -10.40
N MET A 241 11.83 -6.45 -10.18
CA MET A 241 11.12 -6.66 -8.93
C MET A 241 11.99 -7.41 -7.91
N VAL A 242 13.17 -6.85 -7.65
CA VAL A 242 14.11 -7.29 -6.61
C VAL A 242 14.12 -6.24 -5.53
N THR A 243 13.64 -6.57 -4.33
CA THR A 243 13.62 -5.65 -3.21
C THR A 243 14.91 -5.80 -2.42
N GLN A 244 15.85 -4.88 -2.62
CA GLN A 244 17.02 -4.74 -1.76
C GLN A 244 16.65 -3.84 -0.59
N PHE A 245 17.05 -4.24 0.60
CA PHE A 245 16.76 -3.49 1.82
C PHE A 245 17.96 -3.42 2.74
N SER A 246 18.04 -2.33 3.48
CA SER A 246 19.00 -2.15 4.56
C SER A 246 18.29 -1.66 5.82
N LEU A 247 18.80 -2.07 6.95
CA LEU A 247 18.37 -1.63 8.27
C LEU A 247 19.62 -1.19 9.02
N ASN A 248 19.64 0.09 9.41
CA ASN A 248 20.65 0.63 10.31
C ASN A 248 19.93 1.14 11.55
N GLN A 249 19.95 0.36 12.62
CA GLN A 249 19.15 0.66 13.80
C GLN A 249 19.92 0.30 15.07
N GLY A 250 20.32 1.31 15.85
CA GLY A 250 21.12 1.10 17.05
C GLY A 250 22.41 0.34 16.73
N THR A 251 22.58 -0.82 17.38
CA THR A 251 23.70 -1.75 17.14
C THR A 251 23.47 -2.71 15.98
N MET A 252 22.26 -2.73 15.42
CA MET A 252 21.90 -3.67 14.33
C MET A 252 22.16 -3.05 12.97
N GLN A 253 22.93 -3.76 12.15
CA GLN A 253 23.10 -3.48 10.73
C GLN A 253 22.70 -4.73 9.95
N LEU A 254 21.72 -4.60 9.07
CA LEU A 254 21.21 -5.69 8.25
C LEU A 254 21.09 -5.22 6.81
N GLN A 255 21.59 -6.03 5.88
CA GLN A 255 21.35 -5.87 4.46
C GLN A 255 20.84 -7.18 3.89
N GLY A 256 19.95 -7.09 2.93
CA GLY A 256 19.44 -8.26 2.24
C GLY A 256 18.73 -7.89 0.95
N ASP A 257 18.47 -8.91 0.16
CA ASP A 257 17.64 -8.81 -1.01
C ASP A 257 16.54 -9.88 -0.96
N ARG A 258 15.41 -9.54 -1.58
CA ARG A 258 14.29 -10.46 -1.73
C ARG A 258 13.82 -10.49 -3.17
N TYR A 259 13.98 -11.64 -3.79
CA TYR A 259 13.41 -11.97 -5.08
C TYR A 259 12.36 -13.08 -4.92
N THR A 260 11.13 -12.82 -5.33
CA THR A 260 10.00 -13.76 -5.15
C THR A 260 9.61 -14.47 -6.45
N ASP A 261 10.56 -14.67 -7.36
CA ASP A 261 10.36 -15.32 -8.67
C ASP A 261 9.17 -14.70 -9.44
N ASN A 262 9.18 -13.38 -9.57
CA ASN A 262 8.10 -12.63 -10.21
C ASN A 262 8.10 -12.74 -11.74
N ARG A 263 9.26 -13.07 -12.34
CA ARG A 263 9.40 -13.18 -13.80
C ARG A 263 8.72 -14.42 -14.31
N ARG A 264 7.56 -14.24 -14.94
CA ARG A 264 6.73 -15.36 -15.40
C ARG A 264 6.12 -15.07 -16.75
N ILE A 265 6.06 -16.10 -17.60
CA ILE A 265 5.27 -16.11 -18.81
C ILE A 265 4.15 -17.12 -18.60
N GLY A 266 2.92 -16.74 -18.91
CA GLY A 266 1.75 -17.60 -18.74
C GLY A 266 0.75 -17.43 -19.86
N ILE A 267 0.04 -18.51 -20.14
CA ILE A 267 -1.06 -18.54 -21.09
C ILE A 267 -2.32 -18.87 -20.32
N ASN A 268 -3.36 -18.06 -20.53
CA ASN A 268 -4.70 -18.33 -20.01
C ASN A 268 -5.65 -18.55 -21.20
N ILE A 269 -6.34 -19.67 -21.19
CA ILE A 269 -7.32 -20.04 -22.22
C ILE A 269 -8.69 -20.11 -21.54
N ARG A 270 -9.63 -19.31 -22.00
CA ARG A 270 -11.00 -19.28 -21.52
C ARG A 270 -11.98 -19.56 -22.65
N TYR A 271 -12.79 -20.58 -22.47
CA TYR A 271 -13.87 -20.89 -23.40
C TYR A 271 -15.22 -20.75 -22.70
N ASN A 272 -16.11 -19.96 -23.25
CA ASN A 272 -17.45 -19.74 -22.74
C ASN A 272 -18.42 -20.74 -23.38
N PHE A 273 -18.82 -21.77 -22.61
CA PHE A 273 -19.87 -22.70 -23.00
C PHE A 273 -21.21 -22.08 -22.59
N GLY A 274 -22.09 -21.84 -23.53
CA GLY A 274 -23.43 -21.38 -23.12
C GLY A 274 -24.15 -20.64 -24.24
N ILE A 275 -25.45 -20.88 -24.32
CA ILE A 275 -26.46 -20.13 -25.08
C ILE A 275 -27.07 -19.11 -24.13
N GLY A 276 -26.29 -18.18 -23.64
CA GLY A 276 -26.77 -17.15 -22.73
C GLY A 276 -26.80 -15.78 -23.41
N ASN A 277 -27.91 -15.06 -23.28
CA ASN A 277 -27.97 -13.65 -23.59
C ASN A 277 -26.82 -12.95 -22.88
N ARG A 278 -26.01 -12.17 -23.62
CA ARG A 278 -24.99 -11.32 -23.03
C ARG A 278 -25.63 -10.44 -21.98
N PRO A 279 -25.22 -10.48 -20.72
CA PRO A 279 -25.56 -9.38 -19.84
C PRO A 279 -24.92 -8.12 -20.48
N GLU A 280 -25.70 -7.05 -20.57
CA GLU A 280 -25.18 -5.74 -20.97
C GLU A 280 -23.90 -5.46 -20.19
N ARG A 281 -22.87 -4.99 -20.91
CA ARG A 281 -21.61 -4.60 -20.27
C ARG A 281 -21.94 -3.54 -19.22
N ARG A 282 -21.98 -3.89 -17.96
CA ARG A 282 -21.77 -2.94 -16.89
C ARG A 282 -20.43 -2.25 -17.18
N ASN A 283 -20.45 -0.94 -17.30
CA ASN A 283 -19.25 -0.12 -17.38
C ASN A 283 -18.39 -0.47 -16.17
N MET A 284 -17.23 -1.10 -16.38
CA MET A 284 -16.27 -1.43 -15.34
C MET A 284 -15.51 -0.16 -14.91
N MET A 285 -16.22 0.82 -14.40
CA MET A 285 -15.69 1.94 -13.63
C MET A 285 -16.72 2.32 -12.55
N GLN A 286 -17.20 1.33 -11.82
CA GLN A 286 -17.63 1.54 -10.45
C GLN A 286 -16.53 0.94 -9.59
N PHE A 287 -15.68 1.80 -9.05
CA PHE A 287 -14.92 1.48 -7.86
C PHE A 287 -15.97 1.41 -6.74
N ASP A 288 -16.39 0.21 -6.40
CA ASP A 288 -17.09 -0.01 -5.15
C ASP A 288 -16.08 0.30 -4.04
N MET A 289 -16.15 1.54 -3.52
CA MET A 289 -15.60 1.88 -2.22
C MET A 289 -16.67 1.51 -1.20
N GLU A 290 -16.80 0.23 -0.91
CA GLU A 290 -17.52 -0.26 0.26
C GLU A 290 -16.52 -0.90 1.22
N GLU A 291 -16.49 -0.26 2.42
CA GLU A 291 -16.03 -0.64 3.76
C GLU A 291 -14.52 -0.82 4.02
#